data_91648d06987d5ef196e4b42e74217858
#
_entry.id   91648d06987d5ef196e4b42e74217858
#
_cell.length_a   1.000
_cell.length_b   1.000
_cell.length_c   1.000
_cell.angle_alpha   90.00
_cell.angle_beta   90.00
_cell.angle_gamma   90.00
#
_symmetry.space_group_name_H-M   'P 1'
#
loop_
_entity.id
_entity.type
_entity.pdbx_description
1 polymer ?
#
loop_
_entity_poly.entity_id
_entity_poly.type
_entity_poly.pdbx_seq_one_letter_code
_entity_poly.pdbx_strand_id
1 'polypeptide(L)'
;MFARSCTNGFVPTFALPLSRLATVAGLAMILGPAVYAQEADAERTARKREPIVFTVDVAEDLAGKFVPTMVKPEHTQPERGSFFVTEGRLFPAGTIQEDGANFDPNQTGHIGVWICRGTHLVAAHEIPAAPLWVTTAQLFVLGRQGKEQLTTEGVEGSGTVRRIVTGGPGNFAGWTGEQRQTFLGFNSRGGVNLRVTFTLWPPAQ
;
A
#
# COMPACT_ATOMS: atom_id res chain seq x y z
N MET A 1 23.59 -21.92 -36.48
CA MET A 1 24.44 -21.18 -37.43
C MET A 1 23.74 -19.88 -37.79
N PHE A 2 24.24 -18.80 -37.42
CA PHE A 2 24.07 -17.37 -37.64
C PHE A 2 23.95 -16.56 -36.35
N ALA A 3 25.15 -16.13 -35.93
CA ALA A 3 25.34 -15.02 -35.04
C ALA A 3 25.09 -13.69 -35.78
N ARG A 4 24.46 -12.71 -35.14
CA ARG A 4 24.71 -11.31 -35.43
C ARG A 4 24.71 -10.49 -34.15
N SER A 5 25.92 -10.08 -33.82
CA SER A 5 26.27 -8.95 -32.96
C SER A 5 25.76 -7.64 -33.58
N CYS A 6 25.22 -6.74 -32.77
CA CYS A 6 25.20 -5.31 -33.06
C CYS A 6 25.45 -4.56 -31.76
N THR A 7 26.69 -4.21 -31.53
CA THR A 7 27.15 -3.07 -30.75
C THR A 7 26.75 -1.79 -31.48
N ASN A 8 26.21 -0.79 -30.78
CA ASN A 8 26.68 0.60 -30.93
C ASN A 8 26.02 1.46 -29.85
N GLY A 9 26.87 1.94 -28.95
CA GLY A 9 26.53 2.96 -27.98
C GLY A 9 26.33 4.32 -28.65
N PHE A 10 25.41 5.06 -28.11
CA PHE A 10 25.31 6.49 -28.37
C PHE A 10 25.11 7.18 -27.01
N VAL A 11 26.19 7.81 -26.54
CA VAL A 11 26.16 8.70 -25.35
C VAL A 11 26.10 10.12 -25.89
N PRO A 12 25.06 10.89 -25.65
CA PRO A 12 25.05 12.30 -25.97
C PRO A 12 25.81 13.08 -24.88
N THR A 13 26.93 13.64 -25.24
CA THR A 13 27.67 14.63 -24.45
C THR A 13 26.96 15.96 -24.55
N PHE A 14 26.35 16.42 -23.47
CA PHE A 14 25.85 17.81 -23.40
C PHE A 14 26.98 18.73 -22.96
N ALA A 15 27.44 19.55 -23.86
CA ALA A 15 28.32 20.67 -23.59
C ALA A 15 27.47 21.86 -23.10
N LEU A 16 27.73 22.34 -21.89
CA LEU A 16 27.18 23.59 -21.36
C LEU A 16 28.01 24.78 -21.86
N PRO A 17 27.40 25.84 -22.36
CA PRO A 17 28.11 27.06 -22.70
C PRO A 17 28.37 27.90 -21.43
N LEU A 18 29.63 28.13 -21.15
CA LEU A 18 30.11 29.20 -20.27
C LEU A 18 29.89 30.54 -20.96
N SER A 19 29.04 31.40 -20.48
CA SER A 19 29.25 32.86 -20.62
C SER A 19 28.18 33.66 -19.88
N ARG A 20 28.67 34.47 -19.01
CA ARG A 20 28.36 35.85 -18.62
C ARG A 20 28.15 36.00 -17.11
N LEU A 21 29.28 36.31 -16.46
CA LEU A 21 29.25 37.09 -15.23
C LEU A 21 28.58 38.45 -15.55
N ALA A 22 27.41 38.66 -14.97
CA ALA A 22 26.84 39.98 -14.81
C ALA A 22 26.95 40.34 -13.35
N THR A 23 27.85 41.26 -13.07
CA THR A 23 28.02 41.93 -11.79
C THR A 23 26.77 42.79 -11.56
N VAL A 24 25.88 42.37 -10.65
CA VAL A 24 24.80 43.21 -10.13
C VAL A 24 25.23 43.70 -8.77
N ALA A 25 25.68 44.96 -8.75
CA ALA A 25 25.97 45.72 -7.55
C ALA A 25 24.65 45.95 -6.77
N GLY A 26 24.73 45.71 -5.52
CA GLY A 26 24.04 46.21 -4.36
C GLY A 26 22.63 46.79 -4.50
N LEU A 27 21.67 46.04 -3.94
CA LEU A 27 20.54 46.63 -3.23
C LEU A 27 20.33 45.76 -1.97
N ALA A 28 21.01 46.10 -0.89
CA ALA A 28 20.73 45.58 0.45
C ALA A 28 19.37 46.18 0.87
N MET A 29 18.26 45.52 0.46
CA MET A 29 16.97 45.73 1.11
C MET A 29 17.09 45.19 2.52
N ILE A 30 16.98 46.08 3.49
CA ILE A 30 16.75 45.77 4.89
C ILE A 30 15.40 45.08 4.97
N LEU A 31 15.38 43.73 4.78
CA LEU A 31 14.21 42.91 5.09
C LEU A 31 14.15 42.91 6.65
N GLY A 32 13.19 43.67 7.16
CA GLY A 32 12.97 43.86 8.58
C GLY A 32 12.60 42.53 9.30
N PRO A 33 12.49 42.53 10.62
CA PRO A 33 12.30 41.35 11.49
C PRO A 33 11.04 40.52 11.20
N ALA A 34 10.16 41.00 10.33
CA ALA A 34 8.93 40.30 9.94
C ALA A 34 9.18 38.98 9.17
N VAL A 35 10.28 38.88 8.40
CA VAL A 35 10.57 37.64 7.64
C VAL A 35 11.03 36.52 8.56
N TYR A 36 11.82 36.85 9.59
CA TYR A 36 12.27 35.85 10.57
C TYR A 36 11.14 35.39 11.49
N ALA A 37 10.14 36.24 11.76
CA ALA A 37 8.97 35.85 12.54
C ALA A 37 8.09 34.87 11.78
N GLN A 38 8.01 34.98 10.47
CA GLN A 38 7.20 34.09 9.60
C GLN A 38 7.83 32.71 9.43
N GLU A 39 9.16 32.60 9.38
CA GLU A 39 9.88 31.33 9.40
C GLU A 39 9.79 30.63 10.76
N ALA A 40 9.90 31.39 11.87
CA ALA A 40 9.75 30.84 13.21
C ALA A 40 8.32 30.34 13.51
N ASP A 41 7.30 31.01 12.97
CA ASP A 41 5.92 30.55 13.07
C ASP A 41 5.63 29.37 12.14
N ALA A 42 6.26 29.26 10.97
CA ALA A 42 6.19 28.08 10.11
C ALA A 42 6.85 26.86 10.76
N GLU A 43 7.97 27.05 11.45
CA GLU A 43 8.64 26.01 12.23
C GLU A 43 7.84 25.62 13.50
N ARG A 44 7.13 26.55 14.10
CA ARG A 44 6.29 26.35 15.29
C ARG A 44 4.97 25.67 14.97
N THR A 45 4.45 25.85 13.76
CA THR A 45 3.26 25.17 13.23
C THR A 45 3.57 23.77 12.66
N ALA A 46 4.81 23.48 12.34
CA ALA A 46 5.31 22.14 12.12
C ALA A 46 5.48 21.37 13.45
N ARG A 47 4.53 21.50 14.40
CA ARG A 47 4.42 20.51 15.48
C ARG A 47 4.38 19.17 14.77
N LYS A 48 5.45 18.41 14.94
CA LYS A 48 5.57 17.01 14.53
C LYS A 48 4.30 16.29 15.00
N ARG A 49 3.32 16.14 14.09
CA ARG A 49 2.09 15.43 14.44
C ARG A 49 2.47 14.01 14.63
N GLU A 50 2.28 13.52 15.82
CA GLU A 50 2.54 12.10 16.11
C GLU A 50 1.61 11.26 15.27
N PRO A 51 2.14 10.24 14.56
CA PRO A 51 1.32 9.31 13.84
C PRO A 51 0.50 8.47 14.83
N ILE A 52 -0.69 8.10 14.44
CA ILE A 52 -1.37 7.00 15.12
C ILE A 52 -0.91 5.67 14.54
N VAL A 53 -0.72 4.69 15.42
CA VAL A 53 -0.33 3.33 15.02
C VAL A 53 -1.33 2.35 15.59
N PHE A 54 -1.87 1.47 14.74
CA PHE A 54 -2.72 0.38 15.19
C PHE A 54 -2.57 -0.84 14.27
N THR A 55 -2.92 -2.00 14.81
CA THR A 55 -2.78 -3.29 14.12
C THR A 55 -4.12 -4.03 14.13
N VAL A 56 -4.42 -4.70 13.03
CA VAL A 56 -5.55 -5.63 12.89
C VAL A 56 -5.06 -6.91 12.24
N ASP A 57 -5.76 -8.00 12.49
CA ASP A 57 -5.60 -9.24 11.74
C ASP A 57 -6.72 -9.32 10.68
N VAL A 58 -6.39 -9.85 9.51
CA VAL A 58 -7.30 -10.06 8.37
C VAL A 58 -7.38 -11.54 8.08
N ALA A 59 -8.60 -12.05 7.91
CA ALA A 59 -8.83 -13.39 7.39
C ALA A 59 -9.72 -13.33 6.15
N GLU A 60 -9.18 -13.71 5.00
CA GLU A 60 -9.89 -13.77 3.72
C GLU A 60 -10.84 -14.98 3.70
N ASP A 61 -12.05 -14.82 3.16
CA ASP A 61 -12.99 -15.92 2.89
C ASP A 61 -12.92 -16.36 1.42
N LEU A 62 -11.82 -16.98 1.03
CA LEU A 62 -11.59 -17.41 -0.36
C LEU A 62 -12.71 -18.31 -0.88
N ALA A 63 -13.21 -19.25 -0.06
CA ALA A 63 -14.22 -20.19 -0.47
C ALA A 63 -15.61 -19.55 -0.68
N GLY A 64 -15.92 -18.44 0.02
CA GLY A 64 -17.26 -17.83 -0.01
C GLY A 64 -17.33 -16.51 -0.77
N LYS A 65 -16.21 -15.81 -0.90
CA LYS A 65 -16.20 -14.41 -1.32
C LYS A 65 -15.21 -14.06 -2.43
N PHE A 66 -14.41 -15.00 -2.87
CA PHE A 66 -13.48 -14.78 -3.97
C PHE A 66 -14.15 -14.87 -5.32
N VAL A 67 -14.03 -13.83 -6.13
CA VAL A 67 -14.57 -13.77 -7.49
C VAL A 67 -13.43 -13.43 -8.46
N PRO A 68 -12.80 -14.44 -9.09
CA PRO A 68 -11.79 -14.19 -10.11
C PRO A 68 -12.43 -13.92 -11.47
N THR A 69 -11.77 -13.08 -12.26
CA THR A 69 -12.04 -12.95 -13.70
C THR A 69 -10.86 -13.57 -14.46
N MET A 70 -11.10 -14.66 -15.14
CA MET A 70 -10.05 -15.37 -15.89
C MET A 70 -9.66 -14.58 -17.14
N VAL A 71 -8.36 -14.54 -17.42
CA VAL A 71 -7.85 -13.96 -18.69
C VAL A 71 -8.31 -14.81 -19.88
N LYS A 72 -8.36 -16.13 -19.68
CA LYS A 72 -8.87 -17.11 -20.67
C LYS A 72 -10.00 -17.90 -20.05
N PRO A 73 -11.20 -17.91 -20.65
CA PRO A 73 -12.37 -18.59 -20.07
C PRO A 73 -12.19 -20.09 -19.86
N GLU A 74 -11.33 -20.72 -20.65
CA GLU A 74 -11.03 -22.17 -20.58
C GLU A 74 -10.13 -22.54 -19.39
N HIS A 75 -9.51 -21.58 -18.73
CA HIS A 75 -8.63 -21.83 -17.60
C HIS A 75 -9.42 -22.00 -16.30
N THR A 76 -9.06 -22.99 -15.52
CA THR A 76 -9.69 -23.28 -14.22
C THR A 76 -9.08 -22.50 -13.05
N GLN A 77 -7.94 -21.87 -13.28
CA GLN A 77 -7.23 -21.07 -12.27
C GLN A 77 -6.78 -19.72 -12.83
N PRO A 78 -6.66 -18.71 -11.95
CA PRO A 78 -6.17 -17.40 -12.37
C PRO A 78 -4.76 -17.46 -12.97
N GLU A 79 -4.58 -16.79 -14.09
CA GLU A 79 -3.30 -16.56 -14.73
C GLU A 79 -2.84 -15.13 -14.51
N ARG A 80 -1.60 -14.87 -14.89
CA ARG A 80 -1.06 -13.51 -14.93
C ARG A 80 -2.00 -12.59 -15.70
N GLY A 81 -2.34 -11.44 -15.08
CA GLY A 81 -3.28 -10.48 -15.63
C GLY A 81 -4.74 -10.73 -15.29
N SER A 82 -5.08 -11.89 -14.68
CA SER A 82 -6.42 -12.13 -14.16
C SER A 82 -6.75 -11.14 -13.05
N PHE A 83 -7.96 -10.59 -13.10
CA PHE A 83 -8.49 -9.68 -12.08
C PHE A 83 -9.31 -10.46 -11.05
N PHE A 84 -9.37 -9.98 -9.83
CA PHE A 84 -10.20 -10.56 -8.77
C PHE A 84 -10.78 -9.51 -7.83
N VAL A 85 -11.88 -9.88 -7.16
CA VAL A 85 -12.41 -9.23 -5.97
C VAL A 85 -12.58 -10.31 -4.91
N THR A 86 -12.22 -9.99 -3.68
CA THR A 86 -12.36 -10.89 -2.53
C THR A 86 -12.76 -10.10 -1.29
N GLU A 87 -13.36 -10.78 -0.33
CA GLU A 87 -13.72 -10.22 0.97
C GLU A 87 -13.16 -11.07 2.10
N GLY A 88 -13.02 -10.44 3.25
CA GLY A 88 -12.63 -11.07 4.50
C GLY A 88 -13.11 -10.29 5.70
N ARG A 89 -12.70 -10.74 6.88
CA ARG A 89 -13.05 -10.13 8.15
C ARG A 89 -11.81 -9.54 8.83
N LEU A 90 -12.05 -8.45 9.57
CA LEU A 90 -11.05 -7.82 10.42
C LEU A 90 -11.23 -8.31 11.85
N PHE A 91 -10.14 -8.65 12.50
CA PHE A 91 -10.11 -9.08 13.90
C PHE A 91 -9.14 -8.20 14.69
N PRO A 92 -9.27 -8.16 16.03
CA PRO A 92 -8.26 -7.56 16.87
C PRO A 92 -6.88 -8.19 16.62
N ALA A 93 -5.82 -7.39 16.72
CA ALA A 93 -4.44 -7.88 16.56
C ALA A 93 -4.13 -9.06 17.49
N GLY A 94 -3.47 -10.08 16.97
CA GLY A 94 -3.11 -11.28 17.71
C GLY A 94 -4.24 -12.33 17.82
N THR A 95 -5.40 -12.09 17.19
CA THR A 95 -6.47 -13.09 17.11
C THR A 95 -6.03 -14.28 16.23
N ILE A 96 -5.35 -14.01 15.13
CA ILE A 96 -4.81 -15.05 14.24
C ILE A 96 -3.38 -15.37 14.71
N GLN A 97 -3.15 -16.60 15.14
CA GLN A 97 -1.83 -17.08 15.49
C GLN A 97 -0.99 -17.33 14.24
N GLU A 98 0.33 -17.43 14.42
CA GLU A 98 1.21 -17.88 13.32
C GLU A 98 0.70 -19.21 12.79
N ASP A 99 0.82 -19.42 11.48
CA ASP A 99 0.30 -20.51 10.66
C ASP A 99 -1.22 -20.50 10.38
N GLY A 100 -2.04 -19.94 11.23
CA GLY A 100 -3.49 -19.69 11.06
C GLY A 100 -4.34 -20.72 10.28
N ALA A 101 -3.79 -21.92 10.03
CA ALA A 101 -4.36 -22.91 9.10
C ALA A 101 -5.77 -23.39 9.50
N ASN A 102 -6.06 -23.40 10.79
CA ASN A 102 -7.36 -23.79 11.33
C ASN A 102 -8.28 -22.59 11.61
N PHE A 103 -7.86 -21.38 11.29
CA PHE A 103 -8.65 -20.19 11.57
C PHE A 103 -9.86 -20.12 10.60
N ASP A 104 -11.06 -20.01 11.15
CA ASP A 104 -12.27 -19.79 10.35
C ASP A 104 -12.52 -18.28 10.18
N PRO A 105 -12.46 -17.73 8.96
CA PRO A 105 -12.72 -16.32 8.71
C PRO A 105 -14.15 -15.88 9.06
N ASN A 106 -15.08 -16.82 9.21
CA ASN A 106 -16.46 -16.53 9.54
C ASN A 106 -16.79 -16.65 11.05
N GLN A 107 -15.78 -16.93 11.89
CA GLN A 107 -16.01 -16.97 13.33
C GLN A 107 -16.45 -15.61 13.88
N THR A 108 -17.01 -15.61 15.08
CA THR A 108 -17.45 -14.41 15.80
C THR A 108 -16.25 -13.58 16.29
N GLY A 109 -16.50 -12.33 16.68
CA GLY A 109 -15.47 -11.44 17.25
C GLY A 109 -14.78 -10.55 16.21
N HIS A 110 -15.22 -10.56 14.96
CA HIS A 110 -14.73 -9.61 13.98
C HIS A 110 -15.14 -8.17 14.33
N ILE A 111 -14.23 -7.24 13.99
CA ILE A 111 -14.38 -5.79 14.26
C ILE A 111 -14.63 -4.97 12.99
N GLY A 112 -14.68 -5.64 11.84
CA GLY A 112 -14.90 -4.98 10.57
C GLY A 112 -14.85 -5.92 9.37
N VAL A 113 -14.82 -5.34 8.18
CA VAL A 113 -14.76 -6.04 6.89
C VAL A 113 -13.53 -5.56 6.12
N TRP A 114 -12.90 -6.48 5.44
CA TRP A 114 -11.84 -6.22 4.49
C TRP A 114 -12.30 -6.61 3.09
N ILE A 115 -12.06 -5.74 2.11
CA ILE A 115 -12.36 -5.97 0.71
C ILE A 115 -11.07 -5.73 -0.07
N CYS A 116 -10.70 -6.68 -0.92
CA CYS A 116 -9.53 -6.58 -1.76
C CYS A 116 -9.92 -6.78 -3.22
N ARG A 117 -9.36 -5.95 -4.09
CA ARG A 117 -9.43 -6.10 -5.53
C ARG A 117 -8.04 -6.03 -6.11
N GLY A 118 -7.74 -6.87 -7.08
CA GLY A 118 -6.39 -6.89 -7.60
C GLY A 118 -6.23 -7.61 -8.92
N THR A 119 -4.98 -7.64 -9.35
CA THR A 119 -4.55 -8.30 -10.58
C THR A 119 -3.38 -9.23 -10.27
N HIS A 120 -3.44 -10.45 -10.76
CA HIS A 120 -2.38 -11.43 -10.63
C HIS A 120 -1.13 -11.01 -11.40
N LEU A 121 0.01 -10.97 -10.71
CA LEU A 121 1.34 -10.72 -11.30
C LEU A 121 1.98 -12.02 -11.81
N VAL A 122 1.54 -13.15 -11.28
CA VAL A 122 1.96 -14.50 -11.64
C VAL A 122 0.73 -15.40 -11.78
N ALA A 123 0.87 -16.53 -12.43
CA ALA A 123 -0.20 -17.54 -12.46
C ALA A 123 -0.35 -18.21 -11.08
N ALA A 124 -1.54 -18.72 -10.77
CA ALA A 124 -1.83 -19.33 -9.46
C ALA A 124 -0.85 -20.46 -9.09
N HIS A 125 -0.41 -21.26 -10.05
CA HIS A 125 0.54 -22.35 -9.81
C HIS A 125 1.97 -21.87 -9.52
N GLU A 126 2.31 -20.60 -9.83
CA GLU A 126 3.62 -20.00 -9.56
C GLU A 126 3.69 -19.32 -8.17
N ILE A 127 2.54 -19.07 -7.53
CA ILE A 127 2.43 -18.40 -6.23
C ILE A 127 3.39 -18.97 -5.17
N PRO A 128 3.51 -20.32 -4.99
CA PRO A 128 4.38 -20.86 -3.95
C PRO A 128 5.86 -20.49 -4.09
N ALA A 129 6.32 -20.19 -5.31
CA ALA A 129 7.71 -19.84 -5.58
C ALA A 129 7.93 -18.34 -5.79
N ALA A 130 6.88 -17.56 -6.02
CA ALA A 130 6.98 -16.16 -6.33
C ALA A 130 7.02 -15.28 -5.06
N PRO A 131 7.91 -14.28 -4.98
CA PRO A 131 7.95 -13.36 -3.84
C PRO A 131 6.76 -12.39 -3.82
N LEU A 132 6.25 -12.02 -4.99
CA LEU A 132 5.11 -11.13 -5.17
C LEU A 132 4.05 -11.81 -6.04
N TRP A 133 2.80 -11.79 -5.58
CA TRP A 133 1.69 -12.53 -6.18
C TRP A 133 0.74 -11.65 -6.97
N VAL A 134 0.36 -10.53 -6.38
CA VAL A 134 -0.68 -9.66 -6.89
C VAL A 134 -0.35 -8.18 -6.64
N THR A 135 -0.92 -7.30 -7.46
CA THR A 135 -1.08 -5.88 -7.12
C THR A 135 -2.52 -5.63 -6.75
N THR A 136 -2.76 -4.88 -5.67
CA THR A 136 -4.09 -4.74 -5.08
C THR A 136 -4.39 -3.33 -4.57
N ALA A 137 -5.69 -3.02 -4.56
CA ALA A 137 -6.27 -2.00 -3.70
C ALA A 137 -7.11 -2.70 -2.62
N GLN A 138 -6.86 -2.33 -1.36
CA GLN A 138 -7.57 -2.89 -0.20
C GLN A 138 -8.42 -1.80 0.46
N LEU A 139 -9.63 -2.15 0.87
CA LEU A 139 -10.52 -1.32 1.68
C LEU A 139 -10.73 -1.99 3.04
N PHE A 140 -10.42 -1.28 4.09
CA PHE A 140 -10.65 -1.66 5.48
C PHE A 140 -11.83 -0.87 6.01
N VAL A 141 -12.94 -1.55 6.28
CA VAL A 141 -14.16 -0.97 6.84
C VAL A 141 -14.19 -1.31 8.33
N LEU A 142 -13.85 -0.34 9.17
CA LEU A 142 -13.72 -0.52 10.61
C LEU A 142 -15.05 -0.22 11.32
N GLY A 143 -15.31 -0.98 12.37
CA GLY A 143 -16.53 -0.83 13.18
C GLY A 143 -17.82 -1.31 12.47
N ARG A 144 -18.89 -1.42 13.25
CA ARG A 144 -20.15 -2.02 12.77
C ARG A 144 -20.93 -1.16 11.77
N GLN A 145 -20.69 0.14 11.74
CA GLN A 145 -21.47 1.07 10.90
C GLN A 145 -20.75 1.47 9.60
N GLY A 146 -19.53 0.98 9.38
CA GLY A 146 -18.76 1.30 8.18
C GLY A 146 -18.37 2.76 7.99
N LYS A 147 -18.42 3.56 9.05
CA LYS A 147 -18.11 4.99 9.02
C LYS A 147 -16.63 5.27 8.91
N GLU A 148 -15.82 4.38 9.46
CA GLU A 148 -14.38 4.46 9.48
C GLU A 148 -13.82 3.56 8.37
N GLN A 149 -13.21 4.14 7.36
CA GLN A 149 -12.67 3.40 6.23
C GLN A 149 -11.25 3.88 5.93
N LEU A 150 -10.40 2.93 5.56
CA LEU A 150 -9.06 3.18 5.03
C LEU A 150 -8.88 2.43 3.72
N THR A 151 -8.30 3.12 2.74
CA THR A 151 -7.93 2.53 1.46
C THR A 151 -6.41 2.49 1.34
N THR A 152 -5.89 1.40 0.82
CA THR A 152 -4.45 1.20 0.60
C THR A 152 -4.19 0.60 -0.77
N GLU A 153 -3.02 0.89 -1.33
CA GLU A 153 -2.57 0.32 -2.60
C GLU A 153 -1.15 -0.21 -2.49
N GLY A 154 -0.85 -1.26 -3.25
CA GLY A 154 0.48 -1.85 -3.30
C GLY A 154 0.47 -3.29 -3.78
N VAL A 155 1.56 -4.00 -3.49
CA VAL A 155 1.74 -5.41 -3.83
C VAL A 155 1.51 -6.30 -2.62
N GLU A 156 1.22 -7.58 -2.88
CA GLU A 156 1.14 -8.64 -1.89
C GLU A 156 2.00 -9.83 -2.29
N GLY A 157 2.47 -10.58 -1.31
CA GLY A 157 3.36 -11.71 -1.50
C GLY A 157 3.56 -12.52 -0.22
N SER A 158 4.52 -13.44 -0.25
CA SER A 158 4.81 -14.41 0.82
C SER A 158 5.49 -13.80 2.05
N GLY A 159 5.92 -12.54 2.00
CA GLY A 159 6.66 -11.90 3.10
C GLY A 159 5.93 -10.73 3.70
N THR A 160 6.70 -9.86 4.34
CA THR A 160 6.23 -8.57 4.81
C THR A 160 6.36 -7.55 3.69
N VAL A 161 5.26 -6.90 3.34
CA VAL A 161 5.23 -5.84 2.34
C VAL A 161 4.80 -4.51 2.95
N ARG A 162 5.19 -3.42 2.30
CA ARG A 162 4.74 -2.06 2.64
C ARG A 162 3.85 -1.55 1.54
N ARG A 163 2.79 -0.86 1.94
CA ARG A 163 1.76 -0.35 1.04
C ARG A 163 1.46 1.09 1.42
N ILE A 164 1.09 1.91 0.45
CA ILE A 164 0.66 3.28 0.74
C ILE A 164 -0.78 3.29 1.25
N VAL A 165 -1.04 4.11 2.27
CA VAL A 165 -2.41 4.46 2.67
C VAL A 165 -2.82 5.69 1.88
N THR A 166 -3.87 5.54 1.07
CA THR A 166 -4.39 6.61 0.20
C THR A 166 -5.48 7.45 0.88
N GLY A 167 -5.85 7.11 2.12
CA GLY A 167 -6.83 7.84 2.93
C GLY A 167 -8.13 7.08 3.12
N GLY A 168 -9.16 7.81 3.53
CA GLY A 168 -10.51 7.27 3.72
C GLY A 168 -11.48 8.37 4.13
N PRO A 169 -12.78 8.07 4.19
CA PRO A 169 -13.79 8.98 4.74
C PRO A 169 -13.81 8.96 6.27
N GLY A 170 -14.67 9.80 6.87
CA GLY A 170 -14.89 9.86 8.31
C GLY A 170 -13.67 10.43 9.04
N ASN A 171 -13.28 9.80 10.14
CA ASN A 171 -12.16 10.24 10.96
C ASN A 171 -10.81 10.16 10.25
N PHE A 172 -10.73 9.43 9.11
CA PHE A 172 -9.52 9.29 8.31
C PHE A 172 -9.49 10.22 7.08
N ALA A 173 -10.40 11.19 6.98
CA ALA A 173 -10.41 12.14 5.88
C ALA A 173 -9.11 12.97 5.84
N GLY A 174 -8.41 12.92 4.71
CA GLY A 174 -7.13 13.60 4.51
C GLY A 174 -5.92 12.98 5.23
N TRP A 175 -6.09 11.87 5.93
CA TRP A 175 -4.97 11.13 6.50
C TRP A 175 -4.20 10.40 5.40
N THR A 176 -2.89 10.32 5.58
CA THR A 176 -1.97 9.56 4.72
C THR A 176 -1.13 8.64 5.58
N GLY A 177 -0.44 7.70 4.97
CA GLY A 177 0.39 6.83 5.76
C GLY A 177 0.93 5.61 5.04
N GLU A 178 1.40 4.68 5.86
CA GLU A 178 1.93 3.40 5.45
C GLU A 178 1.15 2.27 6.11
N GLN A 179 0.90 1.22 5.34
CA GLN A 179 0.46 -0.08 5.82
C GLN A 179 1.63 -1.04 5.71
N ARG A 180 1.98 -1.69 6.82
CA ARG A 180 2.86 -2.86 6.84
C ARG A 180 2.01 -4.11 6.94
N GLN A 181 2.13 -5.01 5.98
CA GLN A 181 1.36 -6.25 5.90
C GLN A 181 2.30 -7.44 5.99
N THR A 182 2.01 -8.36 6.89
CA THR A 182 2.74 -9.64 7.06
C THR A 182 1.79 -10.78 6.75
N PHE A 183 2.20 -11.69 5.88
CA PHE A 183 1.49 -12.92 5.60
C PHE A 183 1.67 -13.90 6.78
N LEU A 184 0.54 -14.43 7.31
CA LEU A 184 0.51 -15.34 8.45
C LEU A 184 0.19 -16.79 8.03
N GLY A 185 -0.05 -17.06 6.76
CA GLY A 185 -0.44 -18.38 6.27
C GLY A 185 -1.83 -18.38 5.64
N PHE A 186 -2.30 -19.55 5.26
CA PHE A 186 -3.64 -19.77 4.72
C PHE A 186 -4.56 -20.29 5.82
N ASN A 187 -5.82 -19.85 5.82
CA ASN A 187 -6.84 -20.27 6.79
C ASN A 187 -7.57 -21.55 6.35
N SER A 188 -8.54 -21.99 7.18
CA SER A 188 -9.32 -23.21 6.93
C SER A 188 -10.16 -23.18 5.65
N ARG A 189 -10.35 -22.02 5.04
CA ARG A 189 -11.08 -21.83 3.78
C ARG A 189 -10.16 -21.54 2.59
N GLY A 190 -8.84 -21.70 2.77
CA GLY A 190 -7.83 -21.50 1.73
C GLY A 190 -7.51 -20.04 1.43
N GLY A 191 -8.14 -19.09 2.13
CA GLY A 191 -7.84 -17.67 2.01
C GLY A 191 -6.61 -17.27 2.81
N VAL A 192 -6.04 -16.09 2.51
CA VAL A 192 -4.88 -15.57 3.22
C VAL A 192 -5.25 -15.04 4.61
N ASN A 193 -4.36 -15.27 5.56
CA ASN A 193 -4.34 -14.58 6.83
C ASN A 193 -3.24 -13.53 6.83
N LEU A 194 -3.54 -12.31 7.27
CA LEU A 194 -2.60 -11.21 7.27
C LEU A 194 -2.60 -10.51 8.64
N ARG A 195 -1.43 -10.05 9.08
CA ARG A 195 -1.32 -9.03 10.13
C ARG A 195 -0.99 -7.71 9.49
N VAL A 196 -1.80 -6.70 9.76
CA VAL A 196 -1.73 -5.39 9.12
C VAL A 196 -1.55 -4.32 10.18
N THR A 197 -0.42 -3.61 10.11
CA THR A 197 -0.14 -2.45 10.96
C THR A 197 -0.18 -1.18 10.12
N PHE A 198 -0.99 -0.23 10.56
CA PHE A 198 -1.09 1.10 9.99
C PHE A 198 -0.24 2.08 10.80
N THR A 199 0.48 2.95 10.10
CA THR A 199 1.11 4.16 10.64
C THR A 199 0.56 5.33 9.86
N LEU A 200 -0.27 6.16 10.50
CA LEU A 200 -1.07 7.19 9.84
C LEU A 200 -0.70 8.57 10.38
N TRP A 201 -0.49 9.52 9.47
CA TRP A 201 -0.25 10.93 9.77
C TRP A 201 -1.50 11.76 9.44
N PRO A 202 -1.96 12.61 10.37
CA PRO A 202 -3.10 13.48 10.12
C PRO A 202 -2.80 14.51 9.03
N PRO A 203 -3.83 15.06 8.36
CA PRO A 203 -3.65 16.07 7.33
C PRO A 203 -2.94 17.31 7.87
N ALA A 204 -2.17 18.00 7.03
CA ALA A 204 -1.62 19.31 7.35
C ALA A 204 -2.76 20.31 7.62
N GLN A 205 -2.70 21.05 8.72
CA GLN A 205 -3.66 22.14 9.02
C GLN A 205 -3.29 23.35 8.22
#